data_aecc4efac1bae2300a9e3a6e20e38a6e
#
_entry.id   aecc4efac1bae2300a9e3a6e20e38a6e
#
_cell.length_a   1.000
_cell.length_b   1.000
_cell.length_c   1.000
_cell.angle_alpha   90.00
_cell.angle_beta   90.00
_cell.angle_gamma   90.00
#
_symmetry.space_group_name_H-M   'P 1'
#
loop_
_entity.id
_entity.type
_entity.pdbx_description
1 polymer ?
#
loop_
_entity_poly.entity_id
_entity_poly.type
_entity_poly.pdbx_seq_one_letter_code
_entity_poly.pdbx_strand_id
1 'polypeptide(L)'
;MELAILMAGIVYGLIIGLIPAAGATTGLITLFGFMPYFVGDPYLGVIFCVAVVASSTTGDSFSGVLLGIPGANSAAATMVDGFPMAKNGEATRALSAAITSSTANGLFFGSLTFLFLPWYTQVVMYMGIPELWALVLLAFVTVGFVSTRKYVRSTLAIILGVTIGLVGVDVNNVPRFTMGWRYLEDGVQILPFVAGLFAIPELWNGWFNRKTTTTIRAEHGSWQDLKQGVKDTVRCWKDSIRGGAIGSFIGLLPGLGGAMADWLAYGATVAANPKEKFGNGNVKGVIGAEGANNAQKASSFIPTVLFGIPGASFAAILMGLFLYLGIDLGSPDTFYDDRLFDSMTFAFLLGTIITA
;
A
#
# COMPACT_ATOMS: atom_id res chain seq x y z
N MET A 1 7.10 -23.36 -10.34
CA MET A 1 7.76 -22.09 -10.67
C MET A 1 7.15 -20.94 -9.86
N GLU A 2 5.84 -20.84 -9.78
CA GLU A 2 5.10 -19.81 -9.04
C GLU A 2 5.53 -19.66 -7.57
N LEU A 3 5.64 -20.79 -6.83
CA LEU A 3 6.09 -20.75 -5.43
C LEU A 3 7.51 -20.18 -5.26
N ALA A 4 8.42 -20.48 -6.19
CA ALA A 4 9.79 -19.94 -6.15
C ALA A 4 9.79 -18.42 -6.40
N ILE A 5 8.98 -17.94 -7.34
CA ILE A 5 8.80 -16.52 -7.63
C ILE A 5 8.13 -15.80 -6.45
N LEU A 6 7.11 -16.43 -5.86
CA LEU A 6 6.47 -15.93 -4.65
C LEU A 6 7.49 -15.74 -3.51
N MET A 7 8.29 -16.77 -3.22
CA MET A 7 9.32 -16.71 -2.19
C MET A 7 10.38 -15.62 -2.47
N ALA A 8 10.79 -15.49 -3.73
CA ALA A 8 11.72 -14.43 -4.14
C ALA A 8 11.10 -13.04 -3.91
N GLY A 9 9.83 -12.85 -4.27
CA GLY A 9 9.08 -11.60 -4.02
C GLY A 9 8.94 -11.30 -2.52
N ILE A 10 8.65 -12.31 -1.71
CA ILE A 10 8.55 -12.19 -0.25
C ILE A 10 9.89 -11.74 0.35
N VAL A 11 10.97 -12.43 0.04
CA VAL A 11 12.31 -12.09 0.56
C VAL A 11 12.70 -10.68 0.15
N TYR A 12 12.49 -10.35 -1.11
CA TYR A 12 12.78 -9.03 -1.63
C TYR A 12 11.95 -7.94 -0.94
N GLY A 13 10.62 -8.14 -0.79
CA GLY A 13 9.74 -7.19 -0.13
C GLY A 13 10.06 -6.99 1.35
N LEU A 14 10.42 -8.06 2.07
CA LEU A 14 10.91 -7.96 3.46
C LEU A 14 12.17 -7.10 3.54
N ILE A 15 13.16 -7.34 2.66
CA ILE A 15 14.41 -6.56 2.65
C ILE A 15 14.11 -5.08 2.40
N ILE A 16 13.28 -4.76 1.42
CA ILE A 16 12.92 -3.38 1.09
C ILE A 16 12.16 -2.72 2.25
N GLY A 17 11.21 -3.43 2.87
CA GLY A 17 10.45 -2.89 4.01
C GLY A 17 11.31 -2.63 5.25
N LEU A 18 12.39 -3.42 5.45
CA LEU A 18 13.36 -3.17 6.53
C LEU A 18 14.17 -1.87 6.31
N ILE A 19 14.26 -1.38 5.08
CA ILE A 19 14.98 -0.14 4.78
C ILE A 19 14.05 1.04 5.13
N PRO A 20 14.45 1.91 6.08
CA PRO A 20 13.64 3.08 6.46
C PRO A 20 13.28 3.94 5.26
N ALA A 21 12.02 4.34 5.17
CA ALA A 21 11.45 5.16 4.11
C ALA A 21 11.46 4.52 2.70
N ALA A 22 11.74 3.21 2.56
CA ALA A 22 11.72 2.55 1.25
C ALA A 22 10.34 1.97 0.90
N GLY A 23 9.77 1.12 1.71
CA GLY A 23 8.43 0.56 1.55
C GLY A 23 8.11 -0.11 0.21
N ALA A 24 6.85 -0.53 0.03
CA ALA A 24 6.38 -1.20 -1.19
C ALA A 24 6.60 -0.38 -2.46
N THR A 25 6.37 0.94 -2.40
CA THR A 25 6.48 1.84 -3.56
C THR A 25 7.89 1.82 -4.14
N THR A 26 8.91 2.01 -3.30
CA THR A 26 10.32 1.97 -3.71
C THR A 26 10.71 0.57 -4.19
N GLY A 27 10.23 -0.48 -3.50
CA GLY A 27 10.45 -1.86 -3.92
C GLY A 27 9.95 -2.12 -5.34
N LEU A 28 8.72 -1.72 -5.64
CA LEU A 28 8.14 -1.89 -6.97
C LEU A 28 8.86 -1.07 -8.04
N ILE A 29 9.31 0.16 -7.73
CA ILE A 29 10.08 0.98 -8.68
C ILE A 29 11.35 0.25 -9.13
N THR A 30 12.08 -0.34 -8.19
CA THR A 30 13.34 -1.04 -8.51
C THR A 30 13.12 -2.32 -9.31
N LEU A 31 11.88 -2.86 -9.35
CA LEU A 31 11.55 -4.03 -10.15
C LEU A 31 11.48 -3.77 -11.66
N PHE A 32 11.47 -2.52 -12.11
CA PHE A 32 11.42 -2.23 -13.55
C PHE A 32 12.54 -2.90 -14.33
N GLY A 33 13.73 -2.94 -13.78
CA GLY A 33 14.87 -3.61 -14.40
C GLY A 33 14.70 -5.12 -14.55
N PHE A 34 13.79 -5.73 -13.78
CA PHE A 34 13.54 -7.17 -13.79
C PHE A 34 12.30 -7.56 -14.60
N MET A 35 11.44 -6.62 -14.98
CA MET A 35 10.21 -6.92 -15.73
C MET A 35 10.43 -7.64 -17.06
N PRO A 36 11.51 -7.38 -17.84
CA PRO A 36 11.77 -8.11 -19.08
C PRO A 36 11.84 -9.63 -18.92
N TYR A 37 12.23 -10.12 -17.73
CA TYR A 37 12.29 -11.57 -17.44
C TYR A 37 10.92 -12.22 -17.32
N PHE A 38 9.86 -11.45 -17.10
CA PHE A 38 8.49 -11.93 -16.91
C PHE A 38 7.62 -11.81 -18.18
N VAL A 39 8.13 -11.21 -19.26
CA VAL A 39 7.36 -11.04 -20.51
C VAL A 39 6.87 -12.37 -21.09
N GLY A 40 7.61 -13.48 -20.84
CA GLY A 40 7.22 -14.82 -21.30
C GLY A 40 6.03 -15.44 -20.53
N ASP A 41 5.85 -15.07 -19.25
CA ASP A 41 4.67 -15.37 -18.44
C ASP A 41 4.38 -14.19 -17.50
N PRO A 42 3.51 -13.25 -17.93
CA PRO A 42 3.18 -12.04 -17.20
C PRO A 42 2.67 -12.29 -15.76
N TYR A 43 1.98 -13.40 -15.53
CA TYR A 43 1.39 -13.74 -14.24
C TYR A 43 2.44 -14.05 -13.18
N LEU A 44 3.61 -14.54 -13.57
CA LEU A 44 4.75 -14.66 -12.65
C LEU A 44 5.23 -13.29 -12.17
N GLY A 45 5.22 -12.28 -13.04
CA GLY A 45 5.48 -10.90 -12.67
C GLY A 45 4.44 -10.33 -11.71
N VAL A 46 3.16 -10.67 -11.93
CA VAL A 46 2.05 -10.34 -11.00
C VAL A 46 2.31 -10.95 -9.63
N ILE A 47 2.59 -12.25 -9.56
CA ILE A 47 2.88 -12.96 -8.30
C ILE A 47 4.04 -12.28 -7.58
N PHE A 48 5.12 -11.97 -8.29
CA PHE A 48 6.29 -11.32 -7.70
C PHE A 48 5.94 -9.95 -7.11
N CYS A 49 5.30 -9.07 -7.90
CA CYS A 49 4.93 -7.72 -7.48
C CYS A 49 3.97 -7.71 -6.28
N VAL A 50 2.94 -8.57 -6.31
CA VAL A 50 1.94 -8.65 -5.23
C VAL A 50 2.57 -9.22 -3.95
N ALA A 51 3.47 -10.20 -4.07
CA ALA A 51 4.25 -10.72 -2.95
C ALA A 51 5.10 -9.64 -2.28
N VAL A 52 5.75 -8.78 -3.08
CA VAL A 52 6.50 -7.61 -2.57
C VAL A 52 5.57 -6.66 -1.79
N VAL A 53 4.39 -6.37 -2.31
CA VAL A 53 3.41 -5.49 -1.63
C VAL A 53 2.98 -6.10 -0.29
N ALA A 54 2.65 -7.39 -0.26
CA ALA A 54 2.20 -8.07 0.96
C ALA A 54 3.30 -8.13 2.03
N SER A 55 4.52 -8.52 1.64
CA SER A 55 5.63 -8.77 2.55
C SER A 55 6.31 -7.50 3.07
N SER A 56 6.35 -6.43 2.26
CA SER A 56 6.96 -5.17 2.68
C SER A 56 6.32 -4.57 3.93
N THR A 57 5.03 -4.83 4.16
CA THR A 57 4.30 -4.36 5.36
C THR A 57 4.97 -4.83 6.64
N THR A 58 5.35 -6.11 6.70
CA THR A 58 6.05 -6.67 7.87
C THR A 58 7.40 -5.98 8.07
N GLY A 59 8.15 -5.75 6.98
CA GLY A 59 9.41 -5.00 7.03
C GLY A 59 9.24 -3.55 7.51
N ASP A 60 8.19 -2.87 7.03
CA ASP A 60 7.85 -1.48 7.39
C ASP A 60 7.63 -1.34 8.92
N SER A 61 6.97 -2.32 9.55
CA SER A 61 6.70 -2.35 10.99
C SER A 61 8.00 -2.52 11.79
N PHE A 62 8.96 -3.32 11.31
CA PHE A 62 10.26 -3.46 11.95
C PHE A 62 11.02 -2.13 12.01
N SER A 63 11.12 -1.42 10.89
CA SER A 63 11.82 -0.14 10.85
C SER A 63 11.11 0.93 11.71
N GLY A 64 9.77 0.96 11.70
CA GLY A 64 8.98 1.87 12.53
C GLY A 64 9.16 1.63 14.03
N VAL A 65 9.04 0.39 14.47
CA VAL A 65 9.13 0.01 15.89
C VAL A 65 10.57 0.09 16.40
N LEU A 66 11.56 -0.43 15.67
CA LEU A 66 12.92 -0.51 16.15
C LEU A 66 13.72 0.76 15.95
N LEU A 67 13.51 1.47 14.84
CA LEU A 67 14.32 2.64 14.49
C LEU A 67 13.61 3.96 14.75
N GLY A 68 12.28 3.95 14.99
CA GLY A 68 11.47 5.15 15.08
C GLY A 68 11.43 5.93 13.75
N ILE A 69 11.64 5.23 12.65
CA ILE A 69 11.53 5.74 11.29
C ILE A 69 10.67 4.76 10.52
N PRO A 70 9.46 5.14 10.07
CA PRO A 70 8.58 4.21 9.38
C PRO A 70 9.21 3.76 8.06
N GLY A 71 9.07 2.46 7.72
CA GLY A 71 9.50 1.92 6.43
C GLY A 71 8.69 2.51 5.28
N ALA A 72 7.39 2.66 5.49
CA ALA A 72 6.48 3.35 4.59
C ALA A 72 5.56 4.31 5.34
N ASN A 73 4.93 5.22 4.62
CA ASN A 73 3.96 6.15 5.19
C ASN A 73 2.77 5.44 5.86
N SER A 74 2.47 4.20 5.43
CA SER A 74 1.42 3.33 5.98
C SER A 74 1.76 2.67 7.32
N ALA A 75 2.94 2.89 7.88
CA ALA A 75 3.36 2.41 9.19
C ALA A 75 3.72 3.56 10.15
N ALA A 76 3.33 4.79 9.78
CA ALA A 76 3.74 5.97 10.54
C ALA A 76 3.02 6.10 11.89
N ALA A 77 1.75 5.71 12.00
CA ALA A 77 1.01 5.78 13.26
C ALA A 77 1.42 4.66 14.22
N THR A 78 1.78 3.49 13.71
CA THR A 78 2.31 2.37 14.51
C THR A 78 3.53 2.79 15.33
N MET A 79 4.39 3.63 14.76
CA MET A 79 5.58 4.14 15.43
C MET A 79 5.27 4.93 16.70
N VAL A 80 4.12 5.59 16.78
CA VAL A 80 3.75 6.49 17.89
C VAL A 80 3.80 5.77 19.24
N ASP A 81 3.33 4.55 19.29
CA ASP A 81 3.38 3.71 20.48
C ASP A 81 4.41 2.57 20.37
N GLY A 82 4.67 2.06 19.17
CA GLY A 82 5.60 0.96 18.93
C GLY A 82 7.05 1.31 19.28
N PHE A 83 7.52 2.49 18.89
CA PHE A 83 8.88 2.94 19.21
C PHE A 83 9.10 3.21 20.71
N PRO A 84 8.20 3.87 21.46
CA PRO A 84 8.29 3.92 22.91
C PRO A 84 8.27 2.54 23.57
N MET A 85 7.46 1.56 23.11
CA MET A 85 7.53 0.18 23.61
C MET A 85 8.94 -0.41 23.42
N ALA A 86 9.51 -0.23 22.24
CA ALA A 86 10.88 -0.71 21.97
C ALA A 86 11.92 -0.06 22.87
N LYS A 87 11.80 1.24 23.16
CA LYS A 87 12.67 1.94 24.12
C LYS A 87 12.54 1.41 25.55
N ASN A 88 11.35 0.93 25.90
CA ASN A 88 11.06 0.35 27.22
C ASN A 88 11.48 -1.13 27.33
N GLY A 89 12.12 -1.71 26.30
CA GLY A 89 12.54 -3.12 26.27
C GLY A 89 11.44 -4.08 25.78
N GLU A 90 10.30 -3.58 25.30
CA GLU A 90 9.17 -4.37 24.82
C GLU A 90 9.12 -4.47 23.27
N ALA A 91 10.26 -4.37 22.60
CA ALA A 91 10.34 -4.37 21.14
C ALA A 91 9.71 -5.62 20.50
N THR A 92 10.07 -6.80 21.02
CA THR A 92 9.54 -8.10 20.53
C THR A 92 8.03 -8.21 20.72
N ARG A 93 7.50 -7.71 21.84
CA ARG A 93 6.08 -7.67 22.13
C ARG A 93 5.34 -6.74 21.16
N ALA A 94 5.90 -5.55 20.89
CA ALA A 94 5.33 -4.59 19.95
C ALA A 94 5.28 -5.14 18.53
N LEU A 95 6.40 -5.71 18.06
CA LEU A 95 6.50 -6.31 16.72
C LEU A 95 5.54 -7.51 16.56
N SER A 96 5.51 -8.40 17.55
CA SER A 96 4.60 -9.53 17.53
C SER A 96 3.13 -9.09 17.48
N ALA A 97 2.76 -8.08 18.25
CA ALA A 97 1.41 -7.53 18.22
C ALA A 97 1.08 -6.87 16.88
N ALA A 98 2.03 -6.10 16.30
CA ALA A 98 1.91 -5.48 15.00
C ALA A 98 1.68 -6.51 13.90
N ILE A 99 2.58 -7.48 13.79
CA ILE A 99 2.53 -8.52 12.75
C ILE A 99 1.26 -9.35 12.88
N THR A 100 0.89 -9.78 14.10
CA THR A 100 -0.32 -10.57 14.32
C THR A 100 -1.57 -9.80 13.92
N SER A 101 -1.67 -8.51 14.26
CA SER A 101 -2.82 -7.67 13.90
C SER A 101 -2.89 -7.45 12.39
N SER A 102 -1.77 -7.10 11.77
CA SER A 102 -1.68 -6.85 10.32
C SER A 102 -2.01 -8.11 9.52
N THR A 103 -1.44 -9.26 9.90
CA THR A 103 -1.69 -10.54 9.24
C THR A 103 -3.14 -10.98 9.38
N ALA A 104 -3.69 -10.97 10.60
CA ALA A 104 -5.07 -11.40 10.84
C ALA A 104 -6.07 -10.58 10.01
N ASN A 105 -5.92 -9.26 9.99
CA ASN A 105 -6.79 -8.38 9.22
C ASN A 105 -6.48 -8.43 7.71
N GLY A 106 -5.22 -8.58 7.32
CA GLY A 106 -4.84 -8.78 5.93
C GLY A 106 -5.44 -10.06 5.35
N LEU A 107 -5.44 -11.15 6.11
CA LEU A 107 -6.09 -12.40 5.70
C LEU A 107 -7.61 -12.27 5.68
N PHE A 108 -8.21 -11.72 6.73
CA PHE A 108 -9.67 -11.62 6.81
C PHE A 108 -10.24 -10.68 5.74
N PHE A 109 -9.81 -9.42 5.72
CA PHE A 109 -10.30 -8.44 4.75
C PHE A 109 -9.74 -8.67 3.35
N GLY A 110 -8.53 -9.20 3.23
CA GLY A 110 -7.96 -9.61 1.95
C GLY A 110 -8.75 -10.75 1.33
N SER A 111 -9.08 -11.80 2.10
CA SER A 111 -9.94 -12.89 1.61
C SER A 111 -11.31 -12.38 1.19
N LEU A 112 -11.92 -11.47 1.97
CA LEU A 112 -13.18 -10.84 1.57
C LEU A 112 -13.03 -10.05 0.27
N THR A 113 -11.96 -9.26 0.14
CA THR A 113 -11.69 -8.46 -1.05
C THR A 113 -11.63 -9.34 -2.30
N PHE A 114 -10.81 -10.39 -2.28
CA PHE A 114 -10.62 -11.27 -3.43
C PHE A 114 -11.84 -12.18 -3.68
N LEU A 115 -12.51 -12.65 -2.63
CA LEU A 115 -13.74 -13.44 -2.76
C LEU A 115 -14.87 -12.66 -3.45
N PHE A 116 -14.99 -11.37 -3.12
CA PHE A 116 -16.01 -10.52 -3.73
C PHE A 116 -15.57 -9.85 -5.02
N LEU A 117 -14.33 -10.02 -5.46
CA LEU A 117 -13.80 -9.39 -6.66
C LEU A 117 -14.64 -9.72 -7.92
N PRO A 118 -15.06 -10.99 -8.18
CA PRO A 118 -15.94 -11.31 -9.30
C PRO A 118 -17.33 -10.64 -9.22
N TRP A 119 -17.81 -10.36 -8.01
CA TRP A 119 -19.05 -9.61 -7.83
C TRP A 119 -18.85 -8.11 -8.12
N TYR A 120 -17.72 -7.54 -7.69
CA TYR A 120 -17.37 -6.15 -8.01
C TYR A 120 -17.24 -5.94 -9.53
N THR A 121 -16.69 -6.90 -10.28
CA THR A 121 -16.61 -6.81 -11.75
C THR A 121 -18.00 -6.69 -12.36
N GLN A 122 -18.97 -7.46 -11.89
CA GLN A 122 -20.37 -7.33 -12.35
C GLN A 122 -20.95 -5.95 -12.09
N VAL A 123 -20.69 -5.38 -10.90
CA VAL A 123 -21.15 -4.01 -10.57
C VAL A 123 -20.52 -2.99 -11.51
N VAL A 124 -19.23 -3.10 -11.80
CA VAL A 124 -18.51 -2.20 -12.71
C VAL A 124 -19.09 -2.25 -14.12
N MET A 125 -19.51 -3.42 -14.59
CA MET A 125 -20.11 -3.58 -15.92
C MET A 125 -21.46 -2.84 -16.09
N TYR A 126 -22.17 -2.57 -14.98
CA TYR A 126 -23.38 -1.72 -15.01
C TYR A 126 -23.06 -0.23 -14.96
N MET A 127 -21.79 0.15 -14.71
CA MET A 127 -21.37 1.53 -14.66
C MET A 127 -21.12 2.06 -16.09
N GLY A 128 -21.77 3.15 -16.41
CA GLY A 128 -21.52 3.88 -17.65
C GLY A 128 -20.43 4.96 -17.48
N ILE A 129 -20.20 5.70 -18.55
CA ILE A 129 -19.24 6.82 -18.56
C ILE A 129 -19.55 7.87 -17.46
N PRO A 130 -20.82 8.24 -17.17
CA PRO A 130 -21.11 9.20 -16.10
C PRO A 130 -20.68 8.72 -14.71
N GLU A 131 -20.88 7.43 -14.40
CA GLU A 131 -20.52 6.84 -13.11
C GLU A 131 -18.99 6.80 -12.94
N LEU A 132 -18.26 6.44 -14.01
CA LEU A 132 -16.79 6.49 -14.02
C LEU A 132 -16.27 7.92 -13.79
N TRP A 133 -16.89 8.92 -14.43
CA TRP A 133 -16.56 10.33 -14.16
C TRP A 133 -16.82 10.73 -12.72
N ALA A 134 -17.93 10.27 -12.13
CA ALA A 134 -18.23 10.51 -10.71
C ALA A 134 -17.16 9.90 -9.80
N LEU A 135 -16.66 8.70 -10.10
CA LEU A 135 -15.56 8.06 -9.35
C LEU A 135 -14.25 8.85 -9.47
N VAL A 136 -13.90 9.32 -10.66
CA VAL A 136 -12.70 10.17 -10.87
C VAL A 136 -12.83 11.47 -10.08
N LEU A 137 -13.99 12.12 -10.11
CA LEU A 137 -14.25 13.33 -9.30
C LEU A 137 -14.18 13.03 -7.81
N LEU A 138 -14.73 11.89 -7.37
CA LEU A 138 -14.61 11.46 -5.98
C LEU A 138 -13.15 11.26 -5.58
N ALA A 139 -12.32 10.65 -6.44
CA ALA A 139 -10.88 10.50 -6.21
C ALA A 139 -10.19 11.85 -6.05
N PHE A 140 -10.49 12.84 -6.90
CA PHE A 140 -9.93 14.19 -6.77
C PHE A 140 -10.37 14.89 -5.48
N VAL A 141 -11.64 14.76 -5.12
CA VAL A 141 -12.17 15.32 -3.86
C VAL A 141 -11.50 14.67 -2.66
N THR A 142 -11.37 13.35 -2.63
CA THR A 142 -10.72 12.62 -1.53
C THR A 142 -9.26 13.02 -1.38
N VAL A 143 -8.50 13.10 -2.47
CA VAL A 143 -7.11 13.60 -2.46
C VAL A 143 -7.04 15.04 -1.95
N GLY A 144 -7.99 15.89 -2.34
CA GLY A 144 -8.09 17.26 -1.85
C GLY A 144 -8.30 17.34 -0.34
N PHE A 145 -9.17 16.51 0.24
CA PHE A 145 -9.45 16.46 1.68
C PHE A 145 -8.28 15.91 2.51
N VAL A 146 -7.55 14.93 2.00
CA VAL A 146 -6.38 14.33 2.69
C VAL A 146 -5.26 15.35 2.87
N SER A 147 -5.12 16.29 1.96
CA SER A 147 -4.09 17.32 2.01
C SER A 147 -4.42 18.39 3.05
N THR A 148 -4.34 18.01 4.32
CA THR A 148 -4.62 18.84 5.50
C THR A 148 -4.34 20.34 5.34
N ARG A 149 -5.39 21.15 5.27
CA ARG A 149 -5.37 22.64 5.24
C ARG A 149 -4.60 23.31 4.08
N LYS A 150 -4.19 22.56 3.05
CA LYS A 150 -3.47 23.11 1.89
C LYS A 150 -4.26 22.94 0.60
N TYR A 151 -5.57 23.21 0.66
CA TYR A 151 -6.51 23.02 -0.47
C TYR A 151 -5.99 23.60 -1.79
N VAL A 152 -5.39 24.79 -1.76
CA VAL A 152 -4.84 25.44 -2.97
C VAL A 152 -3.75 24.57 -3.62
N ARG A 153 -2.83 24.01 -2.82
CA ARG A 153 -1.74 23.17 -3.35
C ARG A 153 -2.28 21.87 -3.93
N SER A 154 -3.27 21.25 -3.28
CA SER A 154 -3.91 20.04 -3.79
C SER A 154 -4.65 20.30 -5.08
N THR A 155 -5.40 21.38 -5.16
CA THR A 155 -6.10 21.78 -6.39
C THR A 155 -5.12 22.06 -7.53
N LEU A 156 -4.02 22.76 -7.26
CA LEU A 156 -2.97 22.99 -8.25
C LEU A 156 -2.32 21.68 -8.72
N ALA A 157 -2.07 20.72 -7.80
CA ALA A 157 -1.53 19.41 -8.15
C ALA A 157 -2.50 18.60 -9.02
N ILE A 158 -3.81 18.65 -8.71
CA ILE A 158 -4.85 18.00 -9.52
C ILE A 158 -4.88 18.62 -10.93
N ILE A 159 -4.92 19.94 -11.02
CA ILE A 159 -4.92 20.65 -12.31
C ILE A 159 -3.67 20.29 -13.12
N LEU A 160 -2.50 20.27 -12.48
CA LEU A 160 -1.25 19.90 -13.14
C LEU A 160 -1.30 18.44 -13.62
N GLY A 161 -1.77 17.51 -12.80
CA GLY A 161 -1.93 16.10 -13.18
C GLY A 161 -2.88 15.91 -14.36
N VAL A 162 -4.03 16.57 -14.35
CA VAL A 162 -5.00 16.55 -15.46
C VAL A 162 -4.36 17.16 -16.73
N THR A 163 -3.66 18.29 -16.61
CA THR A 163 -3.00 18.93 -17.74
C THR A 163 -1.95 18.01 -18.38
N ILE A 164 -1.15 17.32 -17.57
CA ILE A 164 -0.16 16.34 -18.04
C ILE A 164 -0.85 15.15 -18.72
N GLY A 165 -1.96 14.66 -18.14
CA GLY A 165 -2.73 13.56 -18.72
C GLY A 165 -3.45 13.91 -20.04
N LEU A 166 -3.62 15.20 -20.36
CA LEU A 166 -4.19 15.65 -21.63
C LEU A 166 -3.16 15.73 -22.77
N VAL A 167 -1.87 15.58 -22.47
CA VAL A 167 -0.82 15.56 -23.50
C VAL A 167 -0.90 14.26 -24.30
N GLY A 168 -0.86 14.34 -25.61
CA GLY A 168 -0.90 13.16 -26.49
C GLY A 168 -1.91 13.30 -27.62
N VAL A 169 -2.23 12.19 -28.26
CA VAL A 169 -3.24 12.13 -29.31
C VAL A 169 -4.54 11.61 -28.72
N ASP A 170 -5.65 12.27 -29.01
CA ASP A 170 -6.95 11.84 -28.53
C ASP A 170 -7.53 10.67 -29.36
N VAL A 171 -8.69 10.16 -28.93
CA VAL A 171 -9.40 9.05 -29.62
C VAL A 171 -9.80 9.37 -31.07
N ASN A 172 -9.77 10.63 -31.48
CA ASN A 172 -10.05 11.09 -32.83
C ASN A 172 -8.76 11.38 -33.61
N ASN A 173 -7.61 10.94 -33.14
CA ASN A 173 -6.28 11.21 -33.72
C ASN A 173 -5.92 12.70 -33.80
N VAL A 174 -6.45 13.53 -32.90
CA VAL A 174 -6.12 14.94 -32.80
C VAL A 174 -5.02 15.15 -31.76
N PRO A 175 -3.83 15.67 -32.13
CA PRO A 175 -2.76 15.91 -31.18
C PRO A 175 -3.13 17.06 -30.24
N ARG A 176 -3.01 16.81 -28.92
CA ARG A 176 -3.26 17.76 -27.84
C ARG A 176 -1.96 18.05 -27.09
N PHE A 177 -1.60 19.30 -26.99
CA PHE A 177 -0.44 19.78 -26.23
C PHE A 177 0.90 19.12 -26.59
N THR A 178 1.01 18.52 -27.76
CA THR A 178 2.25 17.84 -28.24
C THR A 178 3.32 18.82 -28.69
N MET A 179 2.99 20.10 -28.90
CA MET A 179 3.90 21.16 -29.36
C MET A 179 4.64 20.78 -30.65
N GLY A 180 4.09 19.87 -31.45
CA GLY A 180 4.71 19.34 -32.68
C GLY A 180 5.85 18.34 -32.43
N TRP A 181 6.05 17.88 -31.21
CA TRP A 181 7.04 16.86 -30.87
C TRP A 181 6.44 15.46 -31.00
N ARG A 182 6.95 14.66 -31.89
CA ARG A 182 6.53 13.27 -32.11
C ARG A 182 6.58 12.42 -30.84
N TYR A 183 7.55 12.68 -29.97
CA TYR A 183 7.70 11.98 -28.70
C TYR A 183 6.51 12.19 -27.73
N LEU A 184 5.82 13.32 -27.86
CA LEU A 184 4.64 13.64 -27.02
C LEU A 184 3.32 13.18 -27.66
N GLU A 185 3.34 12.61 -28.85
CA GLU A 185 2.13 12.06 -29.50
C GLU A 185 1.62 10.83 -28.74
N ASP A 186 2.52 10.00 -28.20
CA ASP A 186 2.18 8.85 -27.33
C ASP A 186 1.80 9.26 -25.90
N GLY A 187 1.72 10.57 -25.64
CA GLY A 187 1.45 11.10 -24.30
C GLY A 187 2.65 11.01 -23.34
N VAL A 188 2.41 11.40 -22.09
CA VAL A 188 3.39 11.23 -21.03
C VAL A 188 3.27 9.80 -20.47
N GLN A 189 4.28 8.99 -20.68
CA GLN A 189 4.28 7.62 -20.19
C GLN A 189 4.16 7.60 -18.68
N ILE A 190 3.12 6.93 -18.18
CA ILE A 190 2.79 6.84 -16.74
C ILE A 190 3.96 6.32 -15.94
N LEU A 191 4.64 5.30 -16.44
CA LEU A 191 5.71 4.59 -15.80
C LEU A 191 6.87 5.48 -15.34
N PRO A 192 7.65 6.13 -16.25
CA PRO A 192 8.74 7.00 -15.84
C PRO A 192 8.25 8.23 -15.07
N PHE A 193 7.03 8.71 -15.35
CA PHE A 193 6.44 9.83 -14.64
C PHE A 193 6.18 9.49 -13.17
N VAL A 194 5.52 8.37 -12.88
CA VAL A 194 5.20 7.93 -11.52
C VAL A 194 6.48 7.53 -10.77
N ALA A 195 7.41 6.82 -11.44
CA ALA A 195 8.71 6.51 -10.87
C ALA A 195 9.47 7.79 -10.47
N GLY A 196 9.53 8.79 -11.34
CA GLY A 196 10.14 10.08 -11.03
C GLY A 196 9.45 10.81 -9.87
N LEU A 197 8.12 10.83 -9.88
CA LEU A 197 7.34 11.55 -8.87
C LEU A 197 7.46 10.96 -7.46
N PHE A 198 7.58 9.65 -7.34
CA PHE A 198 7.66 8.96 -6.05
C PHE A 198 9.10 8.59 -5.66
N ALA A 199 9.92 8.07 -6.59
CA ALA A 199 11.27 7.65 -6.25
C ALA A 199 12.20 8.81 -5.93
N ILE A 200 12.16 9.90 -6.70
CA ILE A 200 13.09 11.02 -6.49
C ILE A 200 12.90 11.67 -5.10
N PRO A 201 11.69 12.04 -4.66
CA PRO A 201 11.49 12.58 -3.31
C PRO A 201 11.87 11.59 -2.21
N GLU A 202 11.59 10.29 -2.39
CA GLU A 202 11.93 9.26 -1.40
C GLU A 202 13.45 9.13 -1.23
N LEU A 203 14.19 9.00 -2.33
CA LEU A 203 15.65 8.95 -2.34
C LEU A 203 16.26 10.24 -1.77
N TRP A 204 15.70 11.39 -2.14
CA TRP A 204 16.13 12.68 -1.62
C TRP A 204 15.96 12.76 -0.10
N ASN A 205 14.79 12.40 0.40
CA ASN A 205 14.49 12.39 1.82
C ASN A 205 15.39 11.40 2.58
N GLY A 206 15.60 10.20 2.02
CA GLY A 206 16.50 9.20 2.61
C GLY A 206 17.97 9.65 2.67
N TRP A 207 18.41 10.40 1.65
CA TRP A 207 19.79 10.91 1.59
C TRP A 207 20.03 12.08 2.52
N PHE A 208 19.15 13.08 2.53
CA PHE A 208 19.36 14.34 3.26
C PHE A 208 18.82 14.34 4.68
N ASN A 209 17.78 13.56 4.99
CA ASN A 209 17.17 13.52 6.31
C ASN A 209 17.65 12.33 7.15
N ARG A 210 18.94 11.99 7.10
CA ARG A 210 19.54 11.01 8.00
C ARG A 210 19.43 11.51 9.44
N LYS A 211 18.29 11.27 10.08
CA LYS A 211 18.19 11.42 11.53
C LYS A 211 19.08 10.36 12.16
N THR A 212 19.92 10.79 13.09
CA THR A 212 20.73 9.90 13.92
C THR A 212 19.81 8.88 14.57
N THR A 213 19.93 7.64 14.17
CA THR A 213 19.21 6.51 14.77
C THR A 213 19.64 6.42 16.23
N THR A 214 18.70 6.64 17.15
CA THR A 214 18.92 6.29 18.55
C THR A 214 19.07 4.77 18.59
N THR A 215 20.26 4.27 18.92
CA THR A 215 20.51 2.84 19.10
C THR A 215 19.63 2.34 20.25
N ILE A 216 18.61 1.56 19.91
CA ILE A 216 17.91 0.76 20.91
C ILE A 216 18.90 -0.30 21.39
N ARG A 217 19.06 -0.45 22.71
CA ARG A 217 19.75 -1.62 23.26
C ARG A 217 19.00 -2.85 22.75
N ALA A 218 19.71 -3.67 21.99
CA ALA A 218 19.19 -4.97 21.57
C ALA A 218 19.05 -5.83 22.84
N GLU A 219 17.89 -5.78 23.47
CA GLU A 219 17.50 -6.80 24.42
C GLU A 219 17.18 -8.06 23.61
N HIS A 220 17.66 -9.20 24.09
CA HIS A 220 17.42 -10.47 23.43
C HIS A 220 15.93 -10.74 23.45
N GLY A 221 15.31 -10.81 22.26
CA GLY A 221 13.89 -11.08 22.12
C GLY A 221 13.51 -12.36 22.87
N SER A 222 12.54 -12.27 23.77
CA SER A 222 12.06 -13.41 24.52
C SER A 222 10.89 -14.09 23.79
N TRP A 223 10.86 -15.43 23.81
CA TRP A 223 9.68 -16.19 23.39
C TRP A 223 8.42 -15.81 24.20
N GLN A 224 8.60 -15.34 25.43
CA GLN A 224 7.50 -14.88 26.28
C GLN A 224 6.91 -13.59 25.73
N ASP A 225 7.74 -12.64 25.30
CA ASP A 225 7.30 -11.36 24.72
C ASP A 225 6.59 -11.55 23.38
N LEU A 226 7.07 -12.48 22.56
CA LEU A 226 6.41 -12.85 21.32
C LEU A 226 5.01 -13.41 21.61
N LYS A 227 4.88 -14.39 22.51
CA LYS A 227 3.58 -14.93 22.92
C LYS A 227 2.69 -13.87 23.55
N GLN A 228 3.26 -12.92 24.29
CA GLN A 228 2.50 -11.84 24.91
C GLN A 228 1.93 -10.89 23.85
N GLY A 229 2.69 -10.53 22.82
CA GLY A 229 2.19 -9.69 21.70
C GLY A 229 1.01 -10.34 20.96
N VAL A 230 1.11 -11.65 20.65
CA VAL A 230 -0.01 -12.41 20.06
C VAL A 230 -1.23 -12.40 21.01
N LYS A 231 -1.02 -12.67 22.30
CA LYS A 231 -2.09 -12.68 23.31
C LYS A 231 -2.74 -11.30 23.46
N ASP A 232 -1.96 -10.23 23.41
CA ASP A 232 -2.47 -8.87 23.48
C ASP A 232 -3.35 -8.55 22.27
N THR A 233 -2.96 -8.98 21.07
CA THR A 233 -3.77 -8.81 19.84
C THR A 233 -5.10 -9.57 19.97
N VAL A 234 -5.08 -10.82 20.43
CA VAL A 234 -6.31 -11.60 20.66
C VAL A 234 -7.18 -10.94 21.72
N ARG A 235 -6.60 -10.42 22.80
CA ARG A 235 -7.33 -9.73 23.86
C ARG A 235 -7.94 -8.41 23.38
N CYS A 236 -7.22 -7.68 22.52
CA CYS A 236 -7.62 -6.41 21.96
C CYS A 236 -8.23 -6.56 20.55
N TRP A 237 -8.85 -7.71 20.24
CA TRP A 237 -9.39 -8.04 18.92
C TRP A 237 -10.34 -6.97 18.35
N LYS A 238 -11.09 -6.26 19.23
CA LYS A 238 -11.99 -5.17 18.82
C LYS A 238 -11.23 -3.98 18.22
N ASP A 239 -10.07 -3.66 18.77
CA ASP A 239 -9.22 -2.59 18.26
C ASP A 239 -8.54 -3.03 16.94
N SER A 240 -8.09 -4.28 16.87
CA SER A 240 -7.53 -4.90 15.66
C SER A 240 -8.54 -4.90 14.50
N ILE A 241 -9.75 -5.45 14.70
CA ILE A 241 -10.79 -5.51 13.65
C ILE A 241 -11.28 -4.10 13.28
N ARG A 242 -11.39 -3.18 14.23
CA ARG A 242 -11.74 -1.79 13.92
C ARG A 242 -10.71 -1.17 12.99
N GLY A 243 -9.42 -1.39 13.27
CA GLY A 243 -8.33 -0.98 12.39
C GLY A 243 -8.48 -1.59 10.99
N GLY A 244 -8.67 -2.91 10.92
CA GLY A 244 -8.87 -3.62 9.66
C GLY A 244 -10.07 -3.14 8.84
N ALA A 245 -11.19 -2.89 9.49
CA ALA A 245 -12.40 -2.36 8.84
C ALA A 245 -12.15 -0.95 8.27
N ILE A 246 -11.50 -0.07 9.05
CA ILE A 246 -11.11 1.27 8.59
C ILE A 246 -10.13 1.16 7.41
N GLY A 247 -9.11 0.31 7.55
CA GLY A 247 -8.13 0.07 6.49
C GLY A 247 -8.79 -0.40 5.20
N SER A 248 -9.65 -1.42 5.30
CA SER A 248 -10.38 -1.97 4.17
C SER A 248 -11.28 -0.92 3.51
N PHE A 249 -12.02 -0.14 4.29
CA PHE A 249 -12.88 0.91 3.76
C PHE A 249 -12.06 2.01 3.04
N ILE A 250 -10.97 2.46 3.65
CA ILE A 250 -10.09 3.48 3.04
C ILE A 250 -9.41 2.95 1.78
N GLY A 251 -9.05 1.66 1.75
CA GLY A 251 -8.47 1.03 0.56
C GLY A 251 -9.39 1.02 -0.65
N LEU A 252 -10.71 0.95 -0.44
CA LEU A 252 -11.71 1.04 -1.52
C LEU A 252 -11.80 2.45 -2.11
N LEU A 253 -11.34 3.47 -1.38
CA LEU A 253 -11.43 4.86 -1.83
C LEU A 253 -10.14 5.25 -2.59
N PRO A 254 -10.24 5.57 -3.89
CA PRO A 254 -9.07 5.91 -4.68
C PRO A 254 -8.27 7.08 -4.10
N GLY A 255 -6.94 6.98 -4.13
CA GLY A 255 -6.04 8.08 -3.81
C GLY A 255 -5.80 8.38 -2.33
N LEU A 256 -6.53 7.75 -1.39
CA LEU A 256 -6.35 8.03 0.04
C LEU A 256 -5.06 7.41 0.61
N GLY A 257 -4.73 6.22 0.15
CA GLY A 257 -3.49 5.53 0.53
C GLY A 257 -3.41 5.03 1.98
N GLY A 258 -2.33 4.28 2.26
CA GLY A 258 -2.14 3.60 3.54
C GLY A 258 -1.91 4.53 4.72
N ALA A 259 -1.27 5.69 4.51
CA ALA A 259 -1.02 6.65 5.60
C ALA A 259 -2.31 7.15 6.25
N MET A 260 -3.33 7.45 5.44
CA MET A 260 -4.63 7.87 5.96
C MET A 260 -5.30 6.76 6.76
N ALA A 261 -5.27 5.53 6.25
CA ALA A 261 -5.84 4.37 6.92
C ALA A 261 -5.20 4.13 8.29
N ASP A 262 -3.88 4.16 8.35
CA ASP A 262 -3.08 3.96 9.55
C ASP A 262 -3.40 5.00 10.65
N TRP A 263 -3.37 6.30 10.29
CA TRP A 263 -3.70 7.38 11.25
C TRP A 263 -5.17 7.38 11.69
N LEU A 264 -6.11 7.07 10.80
CA LEU A 264 -7.53 6.99 11.17
C LEU A 264 -7.80 5.80 12.10
N ALA A 265 -7.17 4.65 11.83
CA ALA A 265 -7.27 3.46 12.68
C ALA A 265 -6.67 3.71 14.06
N TYR A 266 -5.50 4.34 14.14
CA TYR A 266 -4.89 4.78 15.39
C TYR A 266 -5.82 5.73 16.14
N GLY A 267 -6.31 6.80 15.49
CA GLY A 267 -7.22 7.77 16.08
C GLY A 267 -8.52 7.15 16.59
N ALA A 268 -9.09 6.21 15.84
CA ALA A 268 -10.29 5.47 16.24
C ALA A 268 -10.02 4.58 17.47
N THR A 269 -8.82 3.99 17.57
CA THR A 269 -8.41 3.20 18.73
C THR A 269 -8.25 4.08 19.97
N VAL A 270 -7.62 5.24 19.83
CA VAL A 270 -7.51 6.24 20.91
C VAL A 270 -8.89 6.68 21.38
N ALA A 271 -9.78 7.02 20.46
CA ALA A 271 -11.15 7.47 20.78
C ALA A 271 -11.97 6.38 21.50
N ALA A 272 -11.76 5.12 21.15
CA ALA A 272 -12.47 3.99 21.78
C ALA A 272 -11.93 3.61 23.16
N ASN A 273 -10.74 4.07 23.52
CA ASN A 273 -10.09 3.78 24.80
C ASN A 273 -9.72 5.07 25.56
N PRO A 274 -10.69 5.95 25.91
CA PRO A 274 -10.42 7.29 26.44
C PRO A 274 -9.77 7.32 27.82
N LYS A 275 -9.76 6.18 28.54
CA LYS A 275 -9.14 6.06 29.87
C LYS A 275 -7.66 5.66 29.79
N GLU A 276 -7.16 5.32 28.61
CA GLU A 276 -5.79 4.88 28.41
C GLU A 276 -4.92 6.02 27.85
N LYS A 277 -3.64 5.97 28.15
CA LYS A 277 -2.68 6.93 27.61
C LYS A 277 -2.00 6.32 26.37
N PHE A 278 -2.01 7.06 25.28
CA PHE A 278 -1.36 6.70 24.03
C PHE A 278 -0.14 7.62 23.77
N GLY A 279 0.73 7.19 22.85
CA GLY A 279 1.96 7.92 22.52
C GLY A 279 3.15 7.64 23.45
N ASN A 280 2.99 6.75 24.43
CA ASN A 280 4.02 6.41 25.41
C ASN A 280 4.28 4.90 25.52
N GLY A 281 3.85 4.12 24.55
CA GLY A 281 4.04 2.67 24.50
C GLY A 281 2.79 1.87 24.85
N ASN A 282 1.64 2.21 24.30
CA ASN A 282 0.41 1.45 24.44
C ASN A 282 0.26 0.44 23.30
N VAL A 283 0.26 -0.86 23.63
CA VAL A 283 0.14 -1.93 22.63
C VAL A 283 -1.13 -1.85 21.79
N LYS A 284 -2.23 -1.28 22.32
CA LYS A 284 -3.47 -1.08 21.55
C LYS A 284 -3.28 -0.09 20.40
N GLY A 285 -2.46 0.95 20.61
CA GLY A 285 -2.12 1.89 19.53
C GLY A 285 -1.43 1.20 18.37
N VAL A 286 -0.50 0.29 18.67
CA VAL A 286 0.17 -0.55 17.68
C VAL A 286 -0.83 -1.49 16.98
N ILE A 287 -1.65 -2.22 17.76
CA ILE A 287 -2.62 -3.19 17.25
C ILE A 287 -3.64 -2.53 16.32
N GLY A 288 -4.17 -1.37 16.73
CA GLY A 288 -5.19 -0.67 15.94
C GLY A 288 -4.67 -0.10 14.63
N ALA A 289 -3.51 0.54 14.65
CA ALA A 289 -2.86 1.06 13.47
C ALA A 289 -2.49 -0.06 12.48
N GLU A 290 -1.78 -1.07 12.95
CA GLU A 290 -1.34 -2.19 12.10
C GLU A 290 -2.49 -3.04 11.57
N GLY A 291 -3.61 -3.10 12.28
CA GLY A 291 -4.82 -3.75 11.77
C GLY A 291 -5.27 -3.18 10.42
N ALA A 292 -5.05 -1.89 10.17
CA ALA A 292 -5.42 -1.24 8.93
C ALA A 292 -4.46 -1.54 7.76
N ASN A 293 -3.21 -1.84 8.03
CA ASN A 293 -2.15 -1.80 7.04
C ASN A 293 -2.36 -2.80 5.89
N ASN A 294 -2.34 -4.11 6.15
CA ASN A 294 -2.56 -5.11 5.10
C ASN A 294 -4.02 -5.13 4.58
N ALA A 295 -5.00 -4.83 5.43
CA ALA A 295 -6.39 -4.72 5.00
C ALA A 295 -6.58 -3.61 3.94
N GLN A 296 -5.93 -2.46 4.12
CA GLN A 296 -5.93 -1.36 3.17
C GLN A 296 -5.25 -1.74 1.86
N LYS A 297 -4.08 -2.41 1.93
CA LYS A 297 -3.36 -2.84 0.72
C LYS A 297 -4.21 -3.79 -0.11
N ALA A 298 -4.84 -4.79 0.52
CA ALA A 298 -5.74 -5.72 -0.16
C ALA A 298 -6.90 -5.00 -0.86
N SER A 299 -7.61 -4.14 -0.12
CA SER A 299 -8.80 -3.47 -0.66
C SER A 299 -8.46 -2.44 -1.73
N SER A 300 -7.25 -1.87 -1.73
CA SER A 300 -6.81 -0.93 -2.76
C SER A 300 -6.60 -1.56 -4.14
N PHE A 301 -6.53 -2.89 -4.22
CA PHE A 301 -6.52 -3.58 -5.51
C PHE A 301 -7.86 -3.42 -6.25
N ILE A 302 -8.99 -3.27 -5.55
CA ILE A 302 -10.31 -3.12 -6.18
C ILE A 302 -10.35 -1.90 -7.10
N PRO A 303 -10.16 -0.64 -6.61
CA PRO A 303 -10.17 0.51 -7.50
C PRO A 303 -9.05 0.47 -8.54
N THR A 304 -7.92 -0.13 -8.21
CA THR A 304 -6.76 -0.20 -9.10
C THR A 304 -7.02 -1.14 -10.27
N VAL A 305 -7.53 -2.34 -10.01
CA VAL A 305 -7.72 -3.37 -11.03
C VAL A 305 -8.98 -3.11 -11.85
N LEU A 306 -10.07 -2.71 -11.20
CA LEU A 306 -11.37 -2.58 -11.87
C LEU A 306 -11.57 -1.23 -12.56
N PHE A 307 -11.01 -0.16 -12.02
CA PHE A 307 -11.22 1.19 -12.57
C PHE A 307 -9.96 1.79 -13.19
N GLY A 308 -8.80 1.13 -13.07
CA GLY A 308 -7.53 1.73 -13.46
C GLY A 308 -7.20 2.99 -12.65
N ILE A 309 -7.73 3.11 -11.43
CA ILE A 309 -7.52 4.25 -10.55
C ILE A 309 -6.74 3.77 -9.32
N PRO A 310 -5.49 4.22 -9.13
CA PRO A 310 -4.67 3.70 -8.05
C PRO A 310 -5.26 4.03 -6.66
N GLY A 311 -5.46 3.01 -5.83
CA GLY A 311 -5.94 3.17 -4.45
C GLY A 311 -4.86 3.70 -3.50
N ALA A 312 -3.57 3.53 -3.86
CA ALA A 312 -2.42 3.96 -3.08
C ALA A 312 -1.21 4.22 -3.99
N SER A 313 -0.14 4.84 -3.46
CA SER A 313 1.07 5.15 -4.23
C SER A 313 1.73 3.90 -4.84
N PHE A 314 1.80 2.79 -4.11
CA PHE A 314 2.33 1.53 -4.65
C PHE A 314 1.49 1.00 -5.82
N ALA A 315 0.16 1.19 -5.77
CA ALA A 315 -0.75 0.73 -6.81
C ALA A 315 -0.54 1.48 -8.14
N ALA A 316 -0.16 2.76 -8.09
CA ALA A 316 0.19 3.52 -9.28
C ALA A 316 1.44 2.96 -9.99
N ILE A 317 2.46 2.53 -9.22
CA ILE A 317 3.63 1.86 -9.78
C ILE A 317 3.25 0.48 -10.33
N LEU A 318 2.43 -0.27 -9.57
CA LEU A 318 1.97 -1.59 -9.96
C LEU A 318 1.23 -1.57 -11.31
N MET A 319 0.36 -0.58 -11.53
CA MET A 319 -0.32 -0.37 -12.81
C MET A 319 0.68 -0.24 -13.96
N GLY A 320 1.72 0.56 -13.78
CA GLY A 320 2.76 0.72 -14.79
C GLY A 320 3.54 -0.57 -15.06
N LEU A 321 3.85 -1.36 -14.01
CA LEU A 321 4.52 -2.66 -14.14
C LEU A 321 3.62 -3.66 -14.89
N PHE A 322 2.33 -3.70 -14.56
CA PHE A 322 1.38 -4.59 -15.21
C PHE A 322 1.15 -4.20 -16.67
N LEU A 323 1.04 -2.89 -16.95
CA LEU A 323 0.97 -2.40 -18.33
C LEU A 323 2.20 -2.79 -19.15
N TYR A 324 3.41 -2.74 -18.55
CA TYR A 324 4.64 -3.22 -19.20
C TYR A 324 4.56 -4.72 -19.52
N LEU A 325 3.90 -5.51 -18.70
CA LEU A 325 3.67 -6.94 -18.92
C LEU A 325 2.51 -7.23 -19.90
N GLY A 326 1.86 -6.19 -20.42
CA GLY A 326 0.72 -6.31 -21.34
C GLY A 326 -0.62 -6.48 -20.63
N ILE A 327 -0.68 -6.24 -19.31
CA ILE A 327 -1.92 -6.29 -18.51
C ILE A 327 -2.40 -4.85 -18.29
N ASP A 328 -3.46 -4.46 -18.98
CA ASP A 328 -4.05 -3.12 -18.89
C ASP A 328 -5.18 -3.10 -17.86
N LEU A 329 -4.85 -2.65 -16.64
CA LEU A 329 -5.79 -2.58 -15.54
C LEU A 329 -6.89 -1.54 -15.81
N GLY A 330 -8.14 -1.90 -15.47
CA GLY A 330 -9.32 -1.08 -15.75
C GLY A 330 -9.90 -1.27 -17.14
N SER A 331 -9.28 -2.13 -17.97
CA SER A 331 -9.84 -2.51 -19.27
C SER A 331 -10.87 -3.64 -19.12
N PRO A 332 -11.85 -3.76 -20.05
CA PRO A 332 -12.80 -4.85 -20.03
C PRO A 332 -12.18 -6.25 -20.09
N ASP A 333 -11.04 -6.40 -20.78
CA ASP A 333 -10.32 -7.67 -20.90
C ASP A 333 -9.82 -8.17 -19.54
N THR A 334 -9.42 -7.25 -18.67
CA THR A 334 -8.94 -7.56 -17.31
C THR A 334 -10.06 -8.10 -16.41
N PHE A 335 -11.33 -7.75 -16.66
CA PHE A 335 -12.46 -8.19 -15.84
C PHE A 335 -12.76 -9.69 -15.95
N TYR A 336 -12.31 -10.33 -17.02
CA TYR A 336 -12.50 -11.76 -17.28
C TYR A 336 -11.20 -12.56 -17.14
N ASP A 337 -10.14 -11.95 -16.64
CA ASP A 337 -8.85 -12.61 -16.47
C ASP A 337 -8.80 -13.32 -15.11
N ASP A 338 -9.41 -14.50 -15.04
CA ASP A 338 -9.42 -15.34 -13.82
C ASP A 338 -7.99 -15.65 -13.35
N ARG A 339 -7.03 -15.84 -14.29
CA ARG A 339 -5.64 -16.13 -13.95
C ARG A 339 -4.95 -14.95 -13.27
N LEU A 340 -5.28 -13.72 -13.64
CA LEU A 340 -4.82 -12.52 -12.95
C LEU A 340 -5.32 -12.51 -11.50
N PHE A 341 -6.61 -12.71 -11.30
CA PHE A 341 -7.21 -12.68 -9.97
C PHE A 341 -6.70 -13.81 -9.07
N ASP A 342 -6.55 -15.02 -9.62
CA ASP A 342 -5.98 -16.15 -8.91
C ASP A 342 -4.52 -15.89 -8.51
N SER A 343 -3.72 -15.35 -9.42
CA SER A 343 -2.32 -14.99 -9.16
C SER A 343 -2.18 -13.93 -8.08
N MET A 344 -3.03 -12.90 -8.11
CA MET A 344 -3.04 -11.84 -7.09
C MET A 344 -3.48 -12.38 -5.73
N THR A 345 -4.55 -13.17 -5.70
CA THR A 345 -5.09 -13.81 -4.48
C THR A 345 -4.04 -14.72 -3.85
N PHE A 346 -3.48 -15.62 -4.65
CA PHE A 346 -2.42 -16.54 -4.25
C PHE A 346 -1.23 -15.79 -3.64
N ALA A 347 -0.72 -14.79 -4.36
CA ALA A 347 0.46 -14.05 -3.94
C ALA A 347 0.21 -13.21 -2.68
N PHE A 348 -0.94 -12.54 -2.56
CA PHE A 348 -1.25 -11.71 -1.42
C PHE A 348 -1.50 -12.52 -0.16
N LEU A 349 -2.36 -13.54 -0.23
CA LEU A 349 -2.72 -14.33 0.96
C LEU A 349 -1.54 -15.16 1.45
N LEU A 350 -0.85 -15.89 0.57
CA LEU A 350 0.33 -16.66 0.97
C LEU A 350 1.49 -15.75 1.38
N GLY A 351 1.70 -14.63 0.68
CA GLY A 351 2.70 -13.63 1.06
C GLY A 351 2.45 -13.12 2.48
N THR A 352 1.20 -12.79 2.80
CA THR A 352 0.81 -12.35 4.15
C THR A 352 1.00 -13.44 5.22
N ILE A 353 0.70 -14.72 4.90
CA ILE A 353 0.88 -15.84 5.84
C ILE A 353 2.37 -16.11 6.09
N ILE A 354 3.17 -16.17 5.03
CA ILE A 354 4.59 -16.56 5.15
C ILE A 354 5.42 -15.49 5.87
N THR A 355 4.98 -14.24 5.81
CA THR A 355 5.67 -13.10 6.47
C THR A 355 5.21 -12.84 7.91
N ALA A 356 4.25 -13.61 8.39
CA ALA A 356 3.77 -13.58 9.78
C ALA A 356 4.68 -14.38 10.71
#